data_b6d021b8d698d6c446261f6abd9d225d
#
_entry.id   b6d021b8d698d6c446261f6abd9d225d
#
_cell.length_a   1.000
_cell.length_b   1.000
_cell.length_c   1.000
_cell.angle_alpha   90.00
_cell.angle_beta   90.00
_cell.angle_gamma   90.00
#
_symmetry.space_group_name_H-M   'P 1'
#
loop_
_entity.id
_entity.type
_entity.pdbx_description
1 polymer ?
#
loop_
_entity_poly.entity_id
_entity_poly.type
_entity_poly.pdbx_seq_one_letter_code
_entity_poly.pdbx_strand_id
1 'polypeptide(L)'
;MLIFGGVAWGQSRSTIKPTTTPKVTRHASQKKPAKKPQVQAATQPKWLKLKHPLQLPILMYHSISTGNQLRVPKAQFAQEMAYLKAHHYRTLTTAEAIRALKTNSVPQKKVVWITLDDAYKDNLTRALPVLEKYDLHATINVITGFTHKSNHLSLAQMKTMLATGHVDFASHTVQHLNLNELTAAQQRTELVASKRWLDQNLNHNTQMLCYPAGRADATTRKLAKQAGYQIALTTQEGLAQMSQGRYNLARLRVTPGMTTATFATMLQVTNS
;
A
#
# COMPACT_ATOMS: atom_id res chain seq x y z
N MET A 1 -30.23 -8.17 -66.96
CA MET A 1 -31.63 -8.57 -67.23
C MET A 1 -32.29 -8.63 -65.84
N LEU A 2 -32.95 -7.52 -65.49
CA LEU A 2 -34.38 -7.40 -65.21
C LEU A 2 -34.82 -8.26 -64.00
N ILE A 3 -35.52 -7.80 -62.96
CA ILE A 3 -36.68 -6.85 -62.92
C ILE A 3 -36.82 -6.32 -61.47
N PHE A 4 -37.27 -5.04 -61.39
CA PHE A 4 -37.80 -4.34 -60.20
C PHE A 4 -39.12 -4.95 -59.68
N GLY A 5 -39.34 -4.82 -58.35
CA GLY A 5 -40.65 -5.04 -57.74
C GLY A 5 -40.81 -4.13 -56.52
N GLY A 6 -41.34 -2.93 -56.74
CA GLY A 6 -41.78 -2.04 -55.67
C GLY A 6 -43.20 -2.35 -55.25
N VAL A 7 -43.49 -2.25 -53.95
CA VAL A 7 -44.85 -2.20 -53.40
C VAL A 7 -44.97 -0.99 -52.50
N ALA A 8 -45.75 -0.01 -52.93
CA ALA A 8 -46.23 1.12 -52.12
C ALA A 8 -47.49 0.70 -51.38
N TRP A 9 -47.59 0.98 -50.09
CA TRP A 9 -48.86 0.95 -49.34
C TRP A 9 -49.08 2.23 -48.55
N GLY A 10 -50.27 2.69 -48.66
CA GLY A 10 -50.88 3.93 -48.45
C GLY A 10 -50.94 4.43 -47.00
N GLN A 11 -51.02 5.74 -46.93
CA GLN A 11 -51.31 6.49 -45.72
C GLN A 11 -52.79 6.38 -45.34
N SER A 12 -53.08 6.01 -44.11
CA SER A 12 -54.39 6.20 -43.50
C SER A 12 -54.28 7.24 -42.39
N ARG A 13 -54.84 8.45 -42.64
CA ARG A 13 -54.96 9.51 -41.61
C ARG A 13 -56.18 9.20 -40.73
N SER A 14 -55.90 9.01 -39.44
CA SER A 14 -56.96 8.96 -38.40
C SER A 14 -56.87 10.23 -37.57
N THR A 15 -57.90 11.07 -37.64
CA THR A 15 -58.12 12.28 -36.86
C THR A 15 -58.63 11.91 -35.46
N ILE A 16 -57.87 12.21 -34.41
CA ILE A 16 -58.32 12.09 -33.04
C ILE A 16 -58.54 13.50 -32.47
N LYS A 17 -59.78 13.71 -31.96
CA LYS A 17 -60.22 14.94 -31.26
C LYS A 17 -59.47 15.12 -29.93
N PRO A 18 -59.21 16.36 -29.49
CA PRO A 18 -58.58 16.63 -28.21
C PRO A 18 -59.54 16.40 -27.02
N THR A 19 -59.10 15.54 -26.07
CA THR A 19 -59.79 15.34 -24.80
C THR A 19 -59.17 16.29 -23.77
N THR A 20 -60.04 17.03 -23.07
CA THR A 20 -59.67 17.99 -22.01
C THR A 20 -59.11 17.27 -20.78
N THR A 21 -57.93 17.66 -20.36
CA THR A 21 -57.23 17.17 -19.14
C THR A 21 -57.67 17.96 -17.92
N PRO A 22 -57.97 17.37 -16.76
CA PRO A 22 -58.25 18.08 -15.52
C PRO A 22 -56.98 18.64 -14.91
N LYS A 23 -57.07 19.88 -14.41
CA LYS A 23 -56.01 20.63 -13.74
C LYS A 23 -55.74 20.05 -12.37
N VAL A 24 -54.61 19.32 -12.20
CA VAL A 24 -54.15 18.85 -10.88
C VAL A 24 -53.31 19.96 -10.24
N THR A 25 -53.84 20.53 -9.17
CA THR A 25 -53.12 21.47 -8.28
C THR A 25 -52.09 20.69 -7.47
N ARG A 26 -50.79 20.82 -7.80
CA ARG A 26 -49.69 20.32 -6.98
C ARG A 26 -49.39 21.31 -5.84
N HIS A 27 -49.72 20.94 -4.61
CA HIS A 27 -49.11 21.52 -3.44
C HIS A 27 -47.64 21.14 -3.36
N ALA A 28 -46.75 22.09 -3.63
CA ALA A 28 -45.31 21.92 -3.47
C ALA A 28 -44.97 22.02 -1.99
N SER A 29 -44.82 20.90 -1.31
CA SER A 29 -44.21 20.84 0.03
C SER A 29 -42.70 21.00 -0.13
N GLN A 30 -42.16 22.18 0.19
CA GLN A 30 -40.72 22.44 0.21
C GLN A 30 -40.08 21.69 1.39
N LYS A 31 -39.48 20.50 1.14
CA LYS A 31 -38.58 19.89 2.10
C LYS A 31 -37.26 20.69 2.11
N LYS A 32 -36.94 21.29 3.27
CA LYS A 32 -35.63 21.88 3.56
C LYS A 32 -34.54 20.85 3.22
N PRO A 33 -33.44 21.24 2.53
CA PRO A 33 -32.34 20.34 2.26
C PRO A 33 -31.70 19.92 3.61
N ALA A 34 -31.59 18.61 3.81
CA ALA A 34 -30.87 18.05 4.96
C ALA A 34 -29.40 18.49 4.89
N LYS A 35 -28.90 19.10 5.96
CA LYS A 35 -27.47 19.40 6.12
C LYS A 35 -26.66 18.10 5.95
N LYS A 36 -25.79 18.07 4.94
CA LYS A 36 -24.76 17.00 4.81
C LYS A 36 -23.98 16.93 6.12
N PRO A 37 -23.68 15.72 6.64
CA PRO A 37 -22.81 15.57 7.80
C PRO A 37 -21.48 16.27 7.47
N GLN A 38 -21.10 17.26 8.24
CA GLN A 38 -19.75 17.81 8.23
C GLN A 38 -18.84 16.69 8.77
N VAL A 39 -18.06 16.07 7.88
CA VAL A 39 -16.93 15.23 8.28
C VAL A 39 -15.98 16.17 9.03
N GLN A 40 -15.96 16.06 10.36
CA GLN A 40 -14.97 16.74 11.16
C GLN A 40 -13.60 16.33 10.62
N ALA A 41 -12.83 17.29 10.10
CA ALA A 41 -11.45 17.09 9.73
C ALA A 41 -10.72 16.52 10.95
N ALA A 42 -10.31 15.25 10.88
CA ALA A 42 -9.52 14.63 11.92
C ALA A 42 -8.28 15.52 12.13
N THR A 43 -8.15 16.07 13.33
CA THR A 43 -7.00 16.90 13.71
C THR A 43 -5.75 16.06 13.48
N GLN A 44 -4.87 16.50 12.59
CA GLN A 44 -3.60 15.81 12.32
C GLN A 44 -2.82 15.65 13.63
N PRO A 45 -2.35 14.45 13.97
CA PRO A 45 -1.63 14.23 15.22
C PRO A 45 -0.44 15.17 15.33
N LYS A 46 -0.26 15.80 16.50
CA LYS A 46 0.91 16.62 16.79
C LYS A 46 2.13 15.71 16.86
N TRP A 47 3.08 15.90 15.95
CA TRP A 47 4.30 15.12 15.92
C TRP A 47 5.26 15.50 17.04
N LEU A 48 5.78 14.50 17.75
CA LEU A 48 6.72 14.64 18.84
C LEU A 48 8.14 14.67 18.27
N LYS A 49 8.87 15.75 18.50
CA LYS A 49 10.30 15.84 18.18
C LYS A 49 11.08 15.00 19.17
N LEU A 50 11.96 14.12 18.67
CA LEU A 50 12.79 13.26 19.51
C LEU A 50 14.08 13.99 19.91
N LYS A 51 14.57 13.71 21.13
CA LYS A 51 15.84 14.25 21.65
C LYS A 51 17.04 13.49 21.09
N HIS A 52 16.87 12.20 20.81
CA HIS A 52 17.88 11.30 20.23
C HIS A 52 17.49 10.88 18.82
N PRO A 53 18.45 10.42 17.99
CA PRO A 53 18.14 9.89 16.66
C PRO A 53 17.10 8.79 16.73
N LEU A 54 16.08 8.89 15.86
CA LEU A 54 15.01 7.87 15.74
C LEU A 54 15.62 6.50 15.44
N GLN A 55 15.23 5.52 16.24
CA GLN A 55 15.39 4.10 15.98
C GLN A 55 14.02 3.54 15.59
N LEU A 56 13.81 3.25 14.31
CA LEU A 56 12.52 2.80 13.81
C LEU A 56 12.52 1.29 13.60
N PRO A 57 11.71 0.51 14.34
CA PRO A 57 11.45 -0.89 14.01
C PRO A 57 10.71 -0.98 12.68
N ILE A 58 11.33 -1.57 11.66
CA ILE A 58 10.72 -1.89 10.37
C ILE A 58 10.62 -3.41 10.26
N LEU A 59 9.42 -3.96 10.42
CA LEU A 59 9.18 -5.39 10.36
C LEU A 59 9.22 -5.89 8.92
N MET A 60 9.95 -6.96 8.66
CA MET A 60 10.09 -7.57 7.35
C MET A 60 9.38 -8.91 7.31
N TYR A 61 8.19 -8.92 6.74
CA TYR A 61 7.41 -10.11 6.37
C TYR A 61 7.48 -10.33 4.86
N HIS A 62 6.94 -11.47 4.41
CA HIS A 62 6.71 -11.78 2.99
C HIS A 62 5.33 -12.44 2.84
N SER A 63 5.26 -13.76 2.74
CA SER A 63 4.03 -14.53 2.63
C SER A 63 3.46 -14.88 4.02
N ILE A 64 2.16 -14.73 4.19
CA ILE A 64 1.44 -15.14 5.43
C ILE A 64 0.89 -16.55 5.21
N SER A 65 1.79 -17.53 5.27
CA SER A 65 1.51 -18.94 5.04
C SER A 65 2.50 -19.83 5.78
N THR A 66 2.48 -21.13 5.53
CA THR A 66 3.46 -22.10 6.05
C THR A 66 4.43 -22.51 4.96
N GLY A 67 5.63 -22.97 5.33
CA GLY A 67 6.63 -23.49 4.39
C GLY A 67 8.06 -23.15 4.81
N ASN A 68 8.71 -22.24 4.09
CA ASN A 68 10.10 -21.85 4.35
C ASN A 68 10.23 -20.64 5.30
N GLN A 69 11.45 -20.15 5.51
CA GLN A 69 11.77 -19.04 6.41
C GLN A 69 11.18 -17.67 6.00
N LEU A 70 10.62 -17.53 4.80
CA LEU A 70 9.93 -16.32 4.34
C LEU A 70 8.41 -16.40 4.54
N ARG A 71 7.90 -17.47 5.18
CA ARG A 71 6.48 -17.75 5.32
C ARG A 71 6.08 -17.79 6.79
N VAL A 72 5.46 -16.72 7.26
CA VAL A 72 4.96 -16.63 8.63
C VAL A 72 3.52 -17.17 8.69
N PRO A 73 3.22 -18.15 9.56
CA PRO A 73 1.87 -18.68 9.70
C PRO A 73 0.85 -17.61 10.08
N LYS A 74 -0.38 -17.68 9.53
CA LYS A 74 -1.46 -16.72 9.82
C LYS A 74 -1.72 -16.55 11.32
N ALA A 75 -1.67 -17.63 12.08
CA ALA A 75 -1.89 -17.58 13.53
C ALA A 75 -0.80 -16.77 14.24
N GLN A 76 0.47 -16.96 13.87
CA GLN A 76 1.60 -16.19 14.40
C GLN A 76 1.45 -14.70 14.03
N PHE A 77 1.22 -14.39 12.74
CA PHE A 77 0.99 -13.00 12.29
C PHE A 77 -0.15 -12.35 13.08
N ALA A 78 -1.26 -13.05 13.30
CA ALA A 78 -2.38 -12.53 14.06
C ALA A 78 -2.04 -12.27 15.55
N GLN A 79 -1.21 -13.11 16.17
CA GLN A 79 -0.72 -12.92 17.54
C GLN A 79 0.22 -11.69 17.63
N GLU A 80 1.10 -11.51 16.65
CA GLU A 80 2.01 -10.37 16.57
C GLU A 80 1.24 -9.06 16.37
N MET A 81 0.22 -9.04 15.49
CA MET A 81 -0.65 -7.87 15.30
C MET A 81 -1.50 -7.57 16.54
N ALA A 82 -2.02 -8.60 17.21
CA ALA A 82 -2.71 -8.46 18.50
C ALA A 82 -1.79 -7.85 19.57
N TYR A 83 -0.52 -8.29 19.62
CA TYR A 83 0.48 -7.71 20.51
C TYR A 83 0.68 -6.21 20.25
N LEU A 84 0.87 -5.81 18.98
CA LEU A 84 1.05 -4.40 18.63
C LEU A 84 -0.15 -3.56 19.09
N LYS A 85 -1.37 -4.03 18.86
CA LYS A 85 -2.60 -3.34 19.31
C LYS A 85 -2.69 -3.25 20.83
N ALA A 86 -2.50 -4.37 21.53
CA ALA A 86 -2.60 -4.44 22.99
C ALA A 86 -1.55 -3.55 23.70
N HIS A 87 -0.39 -3.40 23.09
CA HIS A 87 0.70 -2.57 23.62
C HIS A 87 0.74 -1.15 23.08
N HIS A 88 -0.33 -0.73 22.37
CA HIS A 88 -0.51 0.63 21.84
C HIS A 88 0.58 1.08 20.85
N TYR A 89 1.11 0.17 20.04
CA TYR A 89 1.96 0.54 18.92
C TYR A 89 1.12 1.18 17.82
N ARG A 90 1.58 2.32 17.29
CA ARG A 90 1.05 2.90 16.07
C ARG A 90 1.85 2.38 14.89
N THR A 91 1.18 1.76 13.95
CA THR A 91 1.77 1.39 12.66
C THR A 91 1.83 2.61 11.75
N LEU A 92 2.96 2.78 11.07
CA LEU A 92 3.17 3.93 10.19
C LEU A 92 2.83 3.56 8.74
N THR A 93 2.24 4.51 8.02
CA THR A 93 2.21 4.49 6.55
C THR A 93 3.61 4.77 6.00
N THR A 94 3.85 4.46 4.70
CA THR A 94 5.11 4.81 4.03
C THR A 94 5.43 6.30 4.16
N ALA A 95 4.44 7.16 3.97
CA ALA A 95 4.61 8.61 4.08
C ALA A 95 4.97 9.05 5.51
N GLU A 96 4.33 8.47 6.53
CA GLU A 96 4.63 8.75 7.95
C GLU A 96 6.03 8.23 8.32
N ALA A 97 6.43 7.05 7.88
CA ALA A 97 7.76 6.49 8.12
C ALA A 97 8.88 7.36 7.50
N ILE A 98 8.68 7.78 6.25
CA ILE A 98 9.60 8.72 5.57
C ILE A 98 9.69 10.04 6.35
N ARG A 99 8.55 10.61 6.77
CA ARG A 99 8.54 11.84 7.58
C ARG A 99 9.27 11.63 8.89
N ALA A 100 8.98 10.54 9.62
CA ALA A 100 9.61 10.23 10.89
C ALA A 100 11.14 10.20 10.79
N LEU A 101 11.65 9.44 9.82
CA LEU A 101 13.09 9.33 9.56
C LEU A 101 13.73 10.66 9.16
N LYS A 102 13.09 11.44 8.28
CA LYS A 102 13.64 12.72 7.79
C LYS A 102 13.60 13.84 8.80
N THR A 103 12.60 13.85 9.67
CA THR A 103 12.38 14.97 10.60
C THR A 103 12.77 14.65 12.04
N ASN A 104 13.20 13.41 12.32
CA ASN A 104 13.46 12.92 13.67
C ASN A 104 12.28 13.21 14.62
N SER A 105 11.08 12.90 14.17
CA SER A 105 9.84 13.09 14.94
C SER A 105 8.85 11.95 14.68
N VAL A 106 7.97 11.69 15.63
CA VAL A 106 7.00 10.58 15.57
C VAL A 106 5.60 11.05 15.98
N PRO A 107 4.53 10.42 15.48
CA PRO A 107 3.17 10.78 15.88
C PRO A 107 2.85 10.33 17.31
N GLN A 108 3.57 9.35 17.84
CA GLN A 108 3.56 8.91 19.25
C GLN A 108 4.85 8.15 19.59
N LYS A 109 5.12 7.86 20.87
CA LYS A 109 6.38 7.23 21.30
C LYS A 109 6.57 5.80 20.76
N LYS A 110 5.54 4.96 20.78
CA LYS A 110 5.58 3.58 20.29
C LYS A 110 5.13 3.53 18.84
N VAL A 111 6.07 3.51 17.92
CA VAL A 111 5.82 3.38 16.48
C VAL A 111 6.51 2.15 15.91
N VAL A 112 5.93 1.57 14.87
CA VAL A 112 6.48 0.45 14.11
C VAL A 112 6.03 0.58 12.66
N TRP A 113 6.85 0.13 11.73
CA TRP A 113 6.48 0.07 10.32
C TRP A 113 6.45 -1.38 9.85
N ILE A 114 5.28 -1.86 9.44
CA ILE A 114 5.09 -3.21 8.93
C ILE A 114 5.33 -3.20 7.43
N THR A 115 6.24 -4.05 6.93
CA THR A 115 6.47 -4.24 5.50
C THR A 115 6.29 -5.71 5.12
N LEU A 116 5.67 -5.96 3.94
CA LEU A 116 5.53 -7.30 3.36
C LEU A 116 6.14 -7.29 1.95
N ASP A 117 7.15 -8.11 1.72
CA ASP A 117 7.85 -8.18 0.45
C ASP A 117 7.13 -9.10 -0.55
N ASP A 118 7.41 -8.92 -1.83
CA ASP A 118 6.98 -9.70 -2.99
C ASP A 118 5.51 -9.54 -3.41
N ALA A 119 4.64 -8.97 -2.59
CA ALA A 119 3.21 -8.84 -2.87
C ALA A 119 2.52 -10.19 -3.16
N TYR A 120 2.75 -11.20 -2.31
CA TYR A 120 2.05 -12.48 -2.40
C TYR A 120 0.54 -12.32 -2.25
N LYS A 121 -0.23 -13.18 -2.92
CA LYS A 121 -1.70 -13.16 -2.90
C LYS A 121 -2.28 -13.36 -1.50
N ASP A 122 -1.56 -14.05 -0.60
CA ASP A 122 -1.99 -14.24 0.79
C ASP A 122 -1.89 -12.95 1.64
N ASN A 123 -1.22 -11.93 1.15
CA ASN A 123 -1.29 -10.61 1.77
C ASN A 123 -2.73 -10.04 1.71
N LEU A 124 -3.49 -10.30 0.64
CA LEU A 124 -4.91 -9.96 0.55
C LEU A 124 -5.77 -10.89 1.42
N THR A 125 -5.57 -12.22 1.30
CA THR A 125 -6.53 -13.18 1.87
C THR A 125 -6.27 -13.54 3.33
N ARG A 126 -5.08 -13.24 3.84
CA ARG A 126 -4.66 -13.61 5.20
C ARG A 126 -4.14 -12.44 6.02
N ALA A 127 -3.26 -11.58 5.44
CA ALA A 127 -2.73 -10.42 6.17
C ALA A 127 -3.77 -9.32 6.33
N LEU A 128 -4.41 -8.87 5.24
CA LEU A 128 -5.35 -7.75 5.27
C LEU A 128 -6.48 -7.92 6.29
N PRO A 129 -7.20 -9.06 6.38
CA PRO A 129 -8.25 -9.23 7.40
C PRO A 129 -7.74 -9.11 8.85
N VAL A 130 -6.47 -9.42 9.09
CA VAL A 130 -5.86 -9.25 10.41
C VAL A 130 -5.50 -7.80 10.66
N LEU A 131 -4.97 -7.09 9.66
CA LEU A 131 -4.68 -5.66 9.75
C LEU A 131 -5.95 -4.85 10.01
N GLU A 132 -7.03 -5.14 9.28
CA GLU A 132 -8.36 -4.52 9.47
C GLU A 132 -8.90 -4.79 10.89
N LYS A 133 -8.83 -6.05 11.35
CA LYS A 133 -9.31 -6.44 12.69
C LYS A 133 -8.67 -5.63 13.82
N TYR A 134 -7.38 -5.33 13.70
CA TYR A 134 -6.62 -4.63 14.75
C TYR A 134 -6.40 -3.14 14.44
N ASP A 135 -6.97 -2.64 13.33
CA ASP A 135 -6.81 -1.25 12.88
C ASP A 135 -5.32 -0.88 12.77
N LEU A 136 -4.58 -1.68 12.01
CA LEU A 136 -3.15 -1.52 11.75
C LEU A 136 -2.92 -1.27 10.27
N HIS A 137 -1.77 -0.67 9.94
CA HIS A 137 -1.37 -0.35 8.58
C HIS A 137 -0.07 -1.08 8.21
N ALA A 138 0.05 -1.51 6.95
CA ALA A 138 1.27 -2.12 6.41
C ALA A 138 1.59 -1.59 5.00
N THR A 139 2.86 -1.64 4.63
CA THR A 139 3.34 -1.36 3.27
C THR A 139 3.69 -2.67 2.57
N ILE A 140 3.20 -2.87 1.35
CA ILE A 140 3.48 -4.04 0.54
C ILE A 140 4.44 -3.67 -0.59
N ASN A 141 5.59 -4.34 -0.66
CA ASN A 141 6.63 -4.12 -1.65
C ASN A 141 6.39 -4.97 -2.89
N VAL A 142 6.05 -4.33 -4.00
CA VAL A 142 5.52 -4.97 -5.20
C VAL A 142 6.62 -5.26 -6.23
N ILE A 143 6.74 -6.53 -6.62
CA ILE A 143 7.46 -6.93 -7.83
C ILE A 143 6.52 -6.70 -9.01
N THR A 144 6.65 -5.56 -9.71
CA THR A 144 5.65 -5.14 -10.68
C THR A 144 5.49 -6.07 -11.88
N GLY A 145 6.54 -6.79 -12.27
CA GLY A 145 6.50 -7.82 -13.30
C GLY A 145 5.82 -9.12 -12.88
N PHE A 146 5.44 -9.29 -11.60
CA PHE A 146 4.80 -10.53 -11.11
C PHE A 146 3.29 -10.38 -10.91
N THR A 147 2.71 -9.23 -11.19
CA THR A 147 1.28 -8.94 -10.99
C THR A 147 0.32 -9.78 -11.83
N HIS A 148 0.84 -10.50 -12.82
CA HIS A 148 0.10 -11.47 -13.63
C HIS A 148 0.21 -12.92 -13.10
N LYS A 149 1.09 -13.19 -12.14
CA LYS A 149 1.29 -14.54 -11.58
C LYS A 149 0.15 -14.87 -10.61
N SER A 150 -0.33 -16.11 -10.64
CA SER A 150 -1.50 -16.56 -9.85
C SER A 150 -1.29 -16.50 -8.34
N ASN A 151 -0.03 -16.55 -7.86
CA ASN A 151 0.35 -16.49 -6.45
C ASN A 151 0.73 -15.09 -5.95
N HIS A 152 0.66 -14.06 -6.82
CA HIS A 152 0.92 -12.67 -6.48
C HIS A 152 -0.36 -11.83 -6.61
N LEU A 153 -0.34 -10.63 -6.05
CA LEU A 153 -1.45 -9.67 -6.15
C LEU A 153 -1.58 -9.15 -7.57
N SER A 154 -2.78 -9.22 -8.13
CA SER A 154 -3.11 -8.52 -9.36
C SER A 154 -3.33 -7.02 -9.10
N LEU A 155 -3.30 -6.20 -10.15
CA LEU A 155 -3.60 -4.76 -10.05
C LEU A 155 -5.00 -4.49 -9.45
N ALA A 156 -6.01 -5.28 -9.85
CA ALA A 156 -7.37 -5.15 -9.31
C ALA A 156 -7.40 -5.41 -7.80
N GLN A 157 -6.70 -6.46 -7.33
CA GLN A 157 -6.57 -6.79 -5.92
C GLN A 157 -5.85 -5.68 -5.13
N MET A 158 -4.76 -5.13 -5.67
CA MET A 158 -4.07 -4.00 -5.05
C MET A 158 -4.97 -2.78 -4.90
N LYS A 159 -5.77 -2.44 -5.92
CA LYS A 159 -6.75 -1.34 -5.84
C LYS A 159 -7.81 -1.59 -4.76
N THR A 160 -8.31 -2.82 -4.64
CA THR A 160 -9.23 -3.20 -3.58
C THR A 160 -8.59 -3.02 -2.20
N MET A 161 -7.34 -3.46 -2.03
CA MET A 161 -6.62 -3.33 -0.75
C MET A 161 -6.35 -1.86 -0.39
N LEU A 162 -5.95 -1.01 -1.36
CA LEU A 162 -5.79 0.43 -1.13
C LEU A 162 -7.07 1.10 -0.62
N ALA A 163 -8.22 0.70 -1.15
CA ALA A 163 -9.51 1.27 -0.76
C ALA A 163 -9.89 1.00 0.70
N THR A 164 -9.26 0.01 1.36
CA THR A 164 -9.49 -0.28 2.79
C THR A 164 -8.81 0.73 3.72
N GLY A 165 -7.76 1.43 3.26
CA GLY A 165 -6.96 2.35 4.06
C GLY A 165 -5.96 1.68 5.00
N HIS A 166 -5.85 0.33 4.99
CA HIS A 166 -4.95 -0.43 5.87
C HIS A 166 -3.64 -0.85 5.21
N VAL A 167 -3.48 -0.56 3.92
CA VAL A 167 -2.23 -0.84 3.20
C VAL A 167 -1.86 0.29 2.25
N ASP A 168 -0.57 0.44 2.01
CA ASP A 168 -0.02 1.14 0.86
C ASP A 168 0.96 0.24 0.09
N PHE A 169 1.38 0.68 -1.08
CA PHE A 169 2.27 -0.10 -1.95
C PHE A 169 3.54 0.68 -2.25
N ALA A 170 4.66 -0.06 -2.30
CA ALA A 170 5.96 0.46 -2.65
C ALA A 170 6.68 -0.45 -3.65
N SER A 171 7.83 -0.01 -4.15
CA SER A 171 8.56 -0.73 -5.20
C SER A 171 9.43 -1.84 -4.64
N HIS A 172 9.36 -3.02 -5.30
CA HIS A 172 10.32 -4.11 -5.14
C HIS A 172 10.93 -4.51 -6.50
N THR A 173 11.17 -3.50 -7.35
CA THR A 173 11.67 -3.61 -8.74
C THR A 173 10.66 -4.26 -9.70
N VAL A 174 11.09 -4.54 -10.93
CA VAL A 174 10.24 -5.19 -11.93
C VAL A 174 10.34 -6.71 -11.85
N GLN A 175 11.56 -7.26 -11.80
CA GLN A 175 11.81 -8.70 -11.96
C GLN A 175 12.45 -9.35 -10.73
N HIS A 176 12.68 -8.61 -9.65
CA HIS A 176 13.32 -9.10 -8.43
C HIS A 176 14.73 -9.65 -8.65
N LEU A 177 15.51 -8.99 -9.51
CA LEU A 177 16.90 -9.35 -9.78
C LEU A 177 17.84 -8.78 -8.71
N ASN A 178 18.96 -9.44 -8.48
CA ASN A 178 20.05 -8.92 -7.63
C ASN A 178 20.64 -7.67 -8.28
N LEU A 179 20.28 -6.48 -7.81
CA LEU A 179 20.65 -5.22 -8.49
C LEU A 179 22.16 -5.03 -8.61
N ASN A 180 22.93 -5.42 -7.60
CA ASN A 180 24.41 -5.31 -7.62
C ASN A 180 25.10 -6.23 -8.63
N GLU A 181 24.38 -7.15 -9.26
CA GLU A 181 24.89 -8.04 -10.33
C GLU A 181 24.52 -7.53 -11.74
N LEU A 182 23.75 -6.42 -11.81
CA LEU A 182 23.29 -5.83 -13.06
C LEU A 182 24.17 -4.65 -13.48
N THR A 183 24.22 -4.39 -14.78
CA THR A 183 24.78 -3.14 -15.29
C THR A 183 23.98 -1.93 -14.82
N ALA A 184 24.59 -0.75 -14.78
CA ALA A 184 23.90 0.49 -14.38
C ALA A 184 22.65 0.79 -15.22
N ALA A 185 22.65 0.45 -16.50
CA ALA A 185 21.50 0.61 -17.40
C ALA A 185 20.35 -0.33 -17.02
N GLN A 186 20.64 -1.60 -16.74
CA GLN A 186 19.65 -2.57 -16.26
C GLN A 186 19.08 -2.18 -14.89
N GLN A 187 19.92 -1.80 -13.93
CA GLN A 187 19.48 -1.29 -12.63
C GLN A 187 18.52 -0.10 -12.81
N ARG A 188 18.88 0.87 -13.66
CA ARG A 188 18.02 2.04 -13.94
C ARG A 188 16.66 1.58 -14.49
N THR A 189 16.62 0.62 -15.39
CA THR A 189 15.37 0.08 -15.95
C THR A 189 14.50 -0.53 -14.85
N GLU A 190 15.05 -1.40 -14.01
CA GLU A 190 14.34 -2.02 -12.88
C GLU A 190 13.72 -0.98 -11.94
N LEU A 191 14.49 0.06 -11.58
CA LEU A 191 14.07 1.08 -10.64
C LEU A 191 13.03 2.04 -11.23
N VAL A 192 13.29 2.58 -12.42
CA VAL A 192 12.43 3.59 -13.05
C VAL A 192 11.12 2.96 -13.55
N ALA A 193 11.18 1.79 -14.18
CA ALA A 193 9.99 1.14 -14.72
C ALA A 193 9.04 0.68 -13.61
N SER A 194 9.56 0.11 -12.51
CA SER A 194 8.75 -0.28 -11.36
C SER A 194 8.03 0.93 -10.73
N LYS A 195 8.78 2.01 -10.45
CA LYS A 195 8.19 3.24 -9.91
C LYS A 195 7.08 3.79 -10.83
N ARG A 196 7.38 3.93 -12.12
CA ARG A 196 6.42 4.45 -13.11
C ARG A 196 5.16 3.59 -13.16
N TRP A 197 5.32 2.27 -13.16
CA TRP A 197 4.19 1.35 -13.20
C TRP A 197 3.27 1.53 -11.99
N LEU A 198 3.84 1.61 -10.78
CA LEU A 198 3.07 1.83 -9.56
C LEU A 198 2.38 3.21 -9.58
N ASP A 199 3.10 4.27 -9.92
CA ASP A 199 2.56 5.63 -9.94
C ASP A 199 1.38 5.76 -10.90
N GLN A 200 1.49 5.18 -12.10
CA GLN A 200 0.45 5.24 -13.13
C GLN A 200 -0.77 4.37 -12.80
N ASN A 201 -0.57 3.17 -12.27
CA ASN A 201 -1.64 2.20 -12.06
C ASN A 201 -2.38 2.38 -10.73
N LEU A 202 -1.70 2.88 -9.70
CA LEU A 202 -2.27 3.09 -8.37
C LEU A 202 -2.53 4.57 -8.06
N ASN A 203 -2.27 5.48 -9.00
CA ASN A 203 -2.47 6.92 -8.89
C ASN A 203 -1.83 7.50 -7.61
N HIS A 204 -0.55 7.16 -7.37
CA HIS A 204 0.21 7.66 -6.25
C HIS A 204 1.66 8.01 -6.65
N ASN A 205 2.42 8.56 -5.72
CA ASN A 205 3.84 8.82 -5.90
C ASN A 205 4.65 7.83 -5.04
N THR A 206 5.21 6.81 -5.68
CA THR A 206 6.03 5.79 -5.01
C THR A 206 7.34 6.38 -4.52
N GLN A 207 7.51 6.51 -3.22
CA GLN A 207 8.65 7.19 -2.60
C GLN A 207 9.66 6.22 -1.95
N MET A 208 9.30 4.95 -1.79
CA MET A 208 10.12 3.95 -1.13
C MET A 208 10.42 2.79 -2.08
N LEU A 209 11.67 2.32 -2.01
CA LEU A 209 12.18 1.14 -2.69
C LEU A 209 12.60 0.10 -1.65
N CYS A 210 12.24 -1.16 -1.88
CA CYS A 210 12.83 -2.29 -1.18
C CYS A 210 13.74 -3.04 -2.16
N TYR A 211 15.01 -3.22 -1.80
CA TYR A 211 15.95 -3.94 -2.69
C TYR A 211 15.67 -5.44 -2.65
N PRO A 212 15.55 -6.13 -3.82
CA PRO A 212 15.49 -7.58 -3.88
C PRO A 212 16.65 -8.22 -3.10
N ALA A 213 16.32 -9.14 -2.18
CA ALA A 213 17.27 -9.80 -1.28
C ALA A 213 18.24 -8.83 -0.53
N GLY A 214 17.90 -7.54 -0.46
CA GLY A 214 18.77 -6.49 0.09
C GLY A 214 20.00 -6.18 -0.76
N ARG A 215 20.10 -6.73 -1.97
CA ARG A 215 21.27 -6.64 -2.86
C ARG A 215 21.34 -5.28 -3.56
N ALA A 216 22.24 -4.42 -3.11
CA ALA A 216 22.44 -3.08 -3.65
C ALA A 216 23.89 -2.64 -3.45
N ASP A 217 24.46 -1.93 -4.42
CA ASP A 217 25.78 -1.31 -4.38
C ASP A 217 25.70 0.24 -4.34
N ALA A 218 26.82 0.91 -4.47
CA ALA A 218 26.87 2.37 -4.53
C ALA A 218 26.13 2.93 -5.77
N THR A 219 26.24 2.23 -6.91
CA THR A 219 25.55 2.57 -8.16
C THR A 219 24.04 2.46 -7.98
N THR A 220 23.57 1.37 -7.38
CA THR A 220 22.14 1.15 -7.08
C THR A 220 21.57 2.30 -6.24
N ARG A 221 22.26 2.69 -5.16
CA ARG A 221 21.82 3.78 -4.28
C ARG A 221 21.78 5.14 -5.00
N LYS A 222 22.76 5.42 -5.85
CA LYS A 222 22.79 6.62 -6.71
C LYS A 222 21.61 6.64 -7.68
N LEU A 223 21.34 5.52 -8.34
CA LEU A 223 20.24 5.37 -9.30
C LEU A 223 18.87 5.44 -8.62
N ALA A 224 18.71 4.87 -7.42
CA ALA A 224 17.48 4.99 -6.63
C ALA A 224 17.17 6.46 -6.31
N LYS A 225 18.18 7.24 -5.91
CA LYS A 225 18.05 8.69 -5.72
C LYS A 225 17.65 9.41 -7.02
N GLN A 226 18.28 9.10 -8.13
CA GLN A 226 17.98 9.69 -9.44
C GLN A 226 16.58 9.32 -9.96
N ALA A 227 16.10 8.12 -9.64
CA ALA A 227 14.74 7.68 -9.97
C ALA A 227 13.65 8.38 -9.12
N GLY A 228 14.03 9.15 -8.09
CA GLY A 228 13.12 9.92 -7.25
C GLY A 228 12.62 9.18 -5.99
N TYR A 229 13.18 8.02 -5.66
CA TYR A 229 12.93 7.40 -4.36
C TYR A 229 13.52 8.27 -3.24
N GLN A 230 12.83 8.34 -2.12
CA GLN A 230 13.30 9.13 -0.97
C GLN A 230 14.08 8.31 0.04
N ILE A 231 13.74 7.03 0.17
CA ILE A 231 14.39 6.04 1.03
C ILE A 231 14.43 4.68 0.35
N ALA A 232 15.35 3.81 0.82
CA ALA A 232 15.35 2.41 0.42
C ALA A 232 15.66 1.48 1.60
N LEU A 233 14.99 0.31 1.59
CA LEU A 233 15.08 -0.73 2.60
C LEU A 233 15.97 -1.88 2.12
N THR A 234 16.76 -2.42 3.04
CA THR A 234 17.61 -3.60 2.83
C THR A 234 17.08 -4.81 3.61
N THR A 235 17.81 -5.91 3.57
CA THR A 235 17.62 -7.06 4.47
C THR A 235 18.62 -7.08 5.63
N GLN A 236 19.39 -6.02 5.80
CA GLN A 236 20.29 -5.88 6.95
C GLN A 236 19.47 -5.89 8.24
N GLU A 237 19.85 -6.74 9.19
CA GLU A 237 19.16 -6.85 10.46
C GLU A 237 19.44 -5.66 11.36
N GLY A 238 18.40 -5.12 11.98
CA GLY A 238 18.49 -4.04 12.96
C GLY A 238 17.40 -2.99 12.85
N LEU A 239 17.46 -2.03 13.75
CA LEU A 239 16.58 -0.85 13.75
C LEU A 239 17.02 0.14 12.66
N ALA A 240 16.07 0.70 11.94
CA ALA A 240 16.37 1.70 10.92
C ALA A 240 16.74 3.04 11.54
N GLN A 241 17.87 3.60 11.08
CA GLN A 241 18.39 4.89 11.52
C GLN A 241 18.95 5.66 10.33
N MET A 242 18.82 6.99 10.34
CA MET A 242 19.34 7.84 9.26
C MET A 242 20.87 7.84 9.16
N SER A 243 21.59 7.44 10.22
CA SER A 243 23.06 7.23 10.21
C SER A 243 23.49 6.10 9.27
N GLN A 244 22.62 5.12 8.97
CA GLN A 244 22.86 4.06 7.97
C GLN A 244 22.85 4.60 6.53
N GLY A 245 22.36 5.85 6.33
CA GLY A 245 22.07 6.44 5.03
C GLY A 245 20.65 6.07 4.56
N ARG A 246 19.94 7.06 4.01
CA ARG A 246 18.52 6.92 3.60
C ARG A 246 18.24 5.82 2.57
N TYR A 247 19.25 5.35 1.86
CA TYR A 247 19.13 4.27 0.87
C TYR A 247 19.77 2.96 1.36
N ASN A 248 19.91 2.79 2.69
CA ASN A 248 20.52 1.60 3.28
C ASN A 248 19.90 1.26 4.65
N LEU A 249 18.58 1.45 4.76
CA LEU A 249 17.89 1.27 6.03
C LEU A 249 17.73 -0.22 6.38
N ALA A 250 18.07 -0.56 7.63
CA ALA A 250 17.93 -1.91 8.18
C ALA A 250 16.46 -2.25 8.47
N ARG A 251 16.15 -3.54 8.61
CA ARG A 251 14.84 -4.05 9.00
C ARG A 251 15.00 -5.19 10.02
N LEU A 252 13.92 -5.49 10.71
CA LEU A 252 13.80 -6.60 11.65
C LEU A 252 13.08 -7.76 10.94
N ARG A 253 13.79 -8.88 10.71
CA ARG A 253 13.22 -10.05 10.06
C ARG A 253 12.31 -10.81 11.01
N VAL A 254 11.05 -11.01 10.61
CA VAL A 254 10.14 -11.90 11.31
C VAL A 254 10.16 -13.29 10.65
N THR A 255 10.47 -14.31 11.43
CA THR A 255 10.59 -15.69 10.94
C THR A 255 9.49 -16.59 11.52
N PRO A 256 9.13 -17.69 10.85
CA PRO A 256 8.19 -18.66 11.41
C PRO A 256 8.75 -19.26 12.72
N GLY A 257 7.85 -19.48 13.69
CA GLY A 257 8.20 -20.00 15.00
C GLY A 257 8.71 -18.98 16.00
N MET A 258 8.76 -17.68 15.62
CA MET A 258 9.10 -16.62 16.58
C MET A 258 8.04 -16.55 17.69
N THR A 259 8.48 -16.53 18.95
CA THR A 259 7.57 -16.36 20.10
C THR A 259 7.15 -14.89 20.25
N THR A 260 6.01 -14.65 20.89
CA THR A 260 5.57 -13.29 21.23
C THR A 260 6.60 -12.56 22.11
N ALA A 261 7.30 -13.26 22.99
CA ALA A 261 8.36 -12.68 23.82
C ALA A 261 9.55 -12.19 22.96
N THR A 262 10.01 -13.00 22.01
CA THR A 262 11.07 -12.61 21.07
C THR A 262 10.63 -11.43 20.21
N PHE A 263 9.38 -11.47 19.70
CA PHE A 263 8.79 -10.36 18.95
C PHE A 263 8.74 -9.06 19.77
N ALA A 264 8.34 -9.14 21.03
CA ALA A 264 8.31 -8.00 21.94
C ALA A 264 9.71 -7.40 22.15
N THR A 265 10.72 -8.26 22.33
CA THR A 265 12.11 -7.83 22.57
C THR A 265 12.68 -7.09 21.36
N MET A 266 12.41 -7.56 20.13
CA MET A 266 12.93 -6.90 18.92
C MET A 266 12.33 -5.51 18.67
N LEU A 267 11.17 -5.20 19.27
CA LEU A 267 10.51 -3.91 19.16
C LEU A 267 10.99 -2.88 20.21
N GLN A 268 11.82 -3.31 21.17
CA GLN A 268 12.27 -2.42 22.24
C GLN A 268 13.22 -1.35 21.69
N VAL A 269 12.77 -0.11 21.74
CA VAL A 269 13.55 1.08 21.35
C VAL A 269 13.37 2.16 22.42
N THR A 270 14.44 2.91 22.68
CA THR A 270 14.43 4.09 23.54
C THR A 270 14.24 5.34 22.66
N ASN A 271 13.03 5.57 22.15
CA ASN A 271 12.63 6.80 21.49
C ASN A 271 12.11 7.78 22.55
N SER A 272 12.98 8.37 23.34
CA SER A 272 12.64 9.36 24.39
C SER A 272 13.02 10.79 24.02
#